data_fe6dffc6baa8a23a10a9028ffaae7d13
#
_entry.id   fe6dffc6baa8a23a10a9028ffaae7d13
#
_cell.length_a   1.000
_cell.length_b   1.000
_cell.length_c   1.000
_cell.angle_alpha   90.00
_cell.angle_beta   90.00
_cell.angle_gamma   90.00
#
_symmetry.space_group_name_H-M   'P 1'
#
loop_
_entity.id
_entity.type
_entity.pdbx_description
1 polymer ?
#
loop_
_entity_poly.entity_id
_entity_poly.type
_entity_poly.pdbx_seq_one_letter_code
_entity_poly.pdbx_strand_id
1 'polypeptide(L)'
;AGGMNVIFTRPNLQVPMQEKAYRLDVKGLKGGHSGGEIDKERGNANRLLARILYAVNTKFDMQLHMMDGGDKDNAIPREASAVFFSDAPFIKLEKTVQEMTALIKKELEFSDANMEVAFHETSAKTAMSIEDSENLLKLMLSVPDGLHHHSMSIEGLSTASSNLAVIHCDEEVMLNVSLRGALESYVDDLAI
;
A
#
# COMPACT_ATOMS: atom_id res chain seq x y z
N ALA A 1 5.24 -7.35 25.67
CA ALA A 1 4.82 -6.72 24.42
C ALA A 1 6.05 -6.22 23.68
N GLY A 2 6.15 -6.55 22.43
CA GLY A 2 7.28 -6.19 21.57
C GLY A 2 6.81 -5.72 20.20
N GLY A 3 7.75 -5.22 19.40
CA GLY A 3 7.54 -4.89 18.01
C GLY A 3 8.78 -5.27 17.22
N MET A 4 8.58 -5.54 15.93
CA MET A 4 9.62 -5.86 14.96
C MET A 4 9.29 -5.13 13.66
N ASN A 5 10.31 -4.64 12.96
CA ASN A 5 10.17 -4.16 11.61
C ASN A 5 10.78 -5.19 10.65
N VAL A 6 10.00 -5.65 9.68
CA VAL A 6 10.48 -6.46 8.56
C VAL A 6 10.69 -5.52 7.38
N ILE A 7 11.92 -5.43 6.91
CA ILE A 7 12.29 -4.52 5.82
C ILE A 7 12.72 -5.34 4.61
N PHE A 8 11.99 -5.18 3.51
CA PHE A 8 12.36 -5.72 2.21
C PHE A 8 13.06 -4.63 1.42
N THR A 9 14.23 -4.94 0.89
CA THR A 9 14.96 -4.03 -0.01
C THR A 9 15.44 -4.77 -1.24
N ARG A 10 15.43 -4.06 -2.38
CA ARG A 10 16.07 -4.53 -3.60
C ARG A 10 16.50 -3.32 -4.46
N PRO A 11 17.51 -3.47 -5.34
CA PRO A 11 17.82 -2.43 -6.31
C PRO A 11 16.60 -2.06 -7.16
N ASN A 12 16.38 -0.78 -7.39
CA ASN A 12 15.32 -0.28 -8.26
C ASN A 12 15.84 -0.22 -9.70
N LEU A 13 15.83 -1.38 -10.37
CA LEU A 13 16.28 -1.48 -11.76
C LEU A 13 15.21 -0.92 -12.70
N GLN A 14 15.55 0.17 -13.40
CA GLN A 14 14.64 0.83 -14.32
C GLN A 14 15.20 0.91 -15.73
N VAL A 15 14.32 0.83 -16.71
CA VAL A 15 14.61 0.96 -18.14
C VAL A 15 14.03 2.26 -18.69
N PRO A 16 14.62 2.86 -19.73
CA PRO A 16 14.09 4.06 -20.39
C PRO A 16 12.68 3.82 -20.95
N MET A 17 11.79 4.78 -20.77
CA MET A 17 10.43 4.79 -21.29
C MET A 17 10.21 5.97 -22.24
N GLN A 18 9.31 5.79 -23.22
CA GLN A 18 8.92 6.83 -24.17
C GLN A 18 7.41 7.09 -24.20
N GLU A 19 6.62 6.27 -23.51
CA GLU A 19 5.18 6.38 -23.39
C GLU A 19 4.76 7.46 -22.38
N LYS A 20 3.46 7.71 -22.32
CA LYS A 20 2.88 8.58 -21.31
C LYS A 20 2.88 7.91 -19.94
N ALA A 21 3.24 8.67 -18.92
CA ALA A 21 3.11 8.24 -17.55
C ALA A 21 1.79 8.73 -16.94
N TYR A 22 1.34 8.01 -15.94
CA TYR A 22 0.13 8.31 -15.15
C TYR A 22 0.49 8.37 -13.67
N ARG A 23 -0.13 9.31 -12.97
CA ARG A 23 0.00 9.45 -11.51
C ARG A 23 -1.30 9.08 -10.83
N LEU A 24 -1.19 8.29 -9.77
CA LEU A 24 -2.28 7.89 -8.89
C LEU A 24 -1.94 8.28 -7.46
N ASP A 25 -2.80 9.07 -6.83
CA ASP A 25 -2.66 9.48 -5.43
C ASP A 25 -3.85 8.98 -4.63
N VAL A 26 -3.59 8.40 -3.46
CA VAL A 26 -4.57 8.06 -2.42
C VAL A 26 -4.30 8.96 -1.23
N LYS A 27 -5.29 9.67 -0.73
CA LYS A 27 -5.16 10.63 0.37
C LYS A 27 -6.46 10.78 1.17
N GLY A 28 -6.41 11.60 2.22
CA GLY A 28 -7.59 11.92 3.04
C GLY A 28 -7.96 10.83 4.05
N LEU A 29 -7.10 9.84 4.28
CA LEU A 29 -7.29 8.82 5.31
C LEU A 29 -6.96 9.38 6.70
N LYS A 30 -7.62 8.82 7.72
CA LYS A 30 -7.42 9.26 9.12
C LYS A 30 -6.06 8.83 9.67
N GLY A 31 -5.57 7.66 9.27
CA GLY A 31 -4.37 7.07 9.85
C GLY A 31 -4.54 6.76 11.34
N GLY A 32 -3.44 6.70 12.07
CA GLY A 32 -3.43 6.41 13.50
C GLY A 32 -2.18 5.66 13.93
N HIS A 33 -2.11 5.32 15.20
CA HIS A 33 -1.03 4.52 15.74
C HIS A 33 -1.22 3.04 15.40
N SER A 34 -0.21 2.40 14.78
CA SER A 34 -0.28 1.03 14.27
C SER A 34 -0.46 -0.07 15.34
N GLY A 35 -0.35 0.26 16.61
CA GLY A 35 -0.66 -0.64 17.72
C GLY A 35 -1.93 -0.28 18.46
N GLY A 36 -2.07 0.99 18.88
CA GLY A 36 -3.17 1.43 19.76
C GLY A 36 -4.47 1.80 19.06
N GLU A 37 -4.44 1.94 17.72
CA GLU A 37 -5.63 2.31 16.93
C GLU A 37 -5.86 1.40 15.71
N ILE A 38 -5.11 0.31 15.61
CA ILE A 38 -5.23 -0.65 14.51
C ILE A 38 -6.59 -1.39 14.53
N ASP A 39 -7.18 -1.51 15.71
CA ASP A 39 -8.50 -2.08 15.95
C ASP A 39 -9.65 -1.26 15.33
N LYS A 40 -9.39 -0.01 14.96
CA LYS A 40 -10.37 0.87 14.31
C LYS A 40 -10.55 0.58 12.82
N GLU A 41 -9.82 -0.39 12.28
CA GLU A 41 -9.90 -0.86 10.89
C GLU A 41 -9.87 0.28 9.85
N ARG A 42 -9.01 1.28 10.10
CA ARG A 42 -8.81 2.41 9.19
C ARG A 42 -8.02 1.98 7.96
N GLY A 43 -8.27 2.65 6.84
CA GLY A 43 -7.56 2.42 5.60
C GLY A 43 -6.05 2.67 5.72
N ASN A 44 -5.25 1.76 5.15
CA ASN A 44 -3.82 1.91 4.95
C ASN A 44 -3.57 2.37 3.50
N ALA A 45 -3.08 3.60 3.30
CA ALA A 45 -2.91 4.18 1.98
C ALA A 45 -2.03 3.34 1.05
N ASN A 46 -0.95 2.75 1.57
CA ASN A 46 -0.04 1.90 0.79
C ASN A 46 -0.77 0.66 0.25
N ARG A 47 -1.55 0.01 1.11
CA ARG A 47 -2.35 -1.16 0.73
C ARG A 47 -3.45 -0.81 -0.26
N LEU A 48 -4.15 0.30 -0.05
CA LEU A 48 -5.21 0.75 -0.95
C LEU A 48 -4.67 1.14 -2.33
N LEU A 49 -3.55 1.86 -2.38
CA LEU A 49 -2.85 2.18 -3.62
C LEU A 49 -2.45 0.90 -4.37
N ALA A 50 -1.85 -0.08 -3.69
CA ALA A 50 -1.48 -1.36 -4.30
C ALA A 50 -2.71 -2.12 -4.84
N ARG A 51 -3.86 -2.10 -4.14
CA ARG A 51 -5.11 -2.71 -4.61
C ARG A 51 -5.62 -2.09 -5.91
N ILE A 52 -5.61 -0.75 -6.00
CA ILE A 52 -6.05 -0.04 -7.20
C ILE A 52 -5.11 -0.35 -8.38
N LEU A 53 -3.79 -0.24 -8.17
CA LEU A 53 -2.80 -0.55 -9.20
C LEU A 53 -2.87 -2.01 -9.65
N TYR A 54 -3.06 -2.95 -8.74
CA TYR A 54 -3.20 -4.36 -9.09
C TYR A 54 -4.47 -4.62 -9.92
N ALA A 55 -5.57 -3.91 -9.65
CA ALA A 55 -6.76 -3.99 -10.48
C ALA A 55 -6.52 -3.45 -11.91
N VAL A 56 -5.66 -2.44 -12.07
CA VAL A 56 -5.19 -1.98 -13.38
C VAL A 56 -4.32 -3.05 -14.02
N ASN A 57 -3.33 -3.59 -13.29
CA ASN A 57 -2.36 -4.58 -13.78
C ASN A 57 -3.02 -5.90 -14.22
N THR A 58 -4.14 -6.29 -13.64
CA THR A 58 -4.89 -7.49 -14.06
C THR A 58 -5.59 -7.33 -15.40
N LYS A 59 -5.80 -6.11 -15.87
CA LYS A 59 -6.49 -5.80 -17.13
C LYS A 59 -5.56 -5.29 -18.23
N PHE A 60 -4.46 -4.65 -17.84
CA PHE A 60 -3.54 -3.95 -18.75
C PHE A 60 -2.11 -4.11 -18.25
N ASP A 61 -1.17 -4.30 -19.16
CA ASP A 61 0.24 -4.23 -18.82
C ASP A 61 0.58 -2.86 -18.28
N MET A 62 1.32 -2.84 -17.17
CA MET A 62 1.81 -1.62 -16.56
C MET A 62 3.23 -1.76 -16.02
N GLN A 63 3.94 -0.65 -15.99
CA GLN A 63 5.31 -0.56 -15.49
C GLN A 63 5.41 0.58 -14.48
N LEU A 64 5.78 0.26 -13.25
CA LEU A 64 5.93 1.25 -12.19
C LEU A 64 7.23 2.06 -12.38
N HIS A 65 7.10 3.38 -12.30
CA HIS A 65 8.24 4.29 -12.14
C HIS A 65 8.58 4.45 -10.66
N MET A 66 7.58 4.78 -9.85
CA MET A 66 7.76 4.98 -8.41
C MET A 66 6.49 4.64 -7.63
N MET A 67 6.68 4.30 -6.37
CA MET A 67 5.67 4.30 -5.32
C MET A 67 6.25 4.94 -4.07
N ASP A 68 5.44 5.74 -3.39
CA ASP A 68 5.83 6.41 -2.15
C ASP A 68 4.63 6.53 -1.22
N GLY A 69 4.81 6.20 0.05
CA GLY A 69 3.76 6.36 1.05
C GLY A 69 4.19 5.92 2.45
N GLY A 70 3.70 6.68 3.44
CA GLY A 70 4.02 6.52 4.85
C GLY A 70 5.39 7.08 5.22
N ASP A 71 5.44 7.76 6.37
CA ASP A 71 6.68 8.42 6.88
C ASP A 71 7.24 7.72 8.11
N LYS A 72 6.43 6.91 8.80
CA LYS A 72 6.77 6.35 10.11
C LYS A 72 6.33 4.90 10.22
N ASP A 73 7.19 4.08 10.79
CA ASP A 73 6.93 2.66 11.04
C ASP A 73 5.75 2.40 11.99
N ASN A 74 5.51 3.31 12.94
CA ASN A 74 4.46 3.19 13.95
C ASN A 74 3.14 3.90 13.62
N ALA A 75 2.98 4.39 12.40
CA ALA A 75 1.77 5.07 11.94
C ALA A 75 1.12 4.33 10.76
N ILE A 76 -0.22 4.27 10.76
CA ILE A 76 -0.98 3.80 9.60
C ILE A 76 -0.87 4.87 8.50
N PRO A 77 -0.38 4.56 7.30
CA PRO A 77 -0.22 5.53 6.22
C PRO A 77 -1.52 6.22 5.84
N ARG A 78 -1.48 7.54 5.75
CA ARG A 78 -2.64 8.39 5.42
C ARG A 78 -2.70 8.77 3.95
N GLU A 79 -1.54 8.74 3.30
CA GLU A 79 -1.34 9.11 1.91
C GLU A 79 -0.34 8.18 1.26
N ALA A 80 -0.54 7.92 -0.04
CA ALA A 80 0.40 7.19 -0.87
C ALA A 80 0.22 7.62 -2.33
N SER A 81 1.29 7.56 -3.10
CA SER A 81 1.28 7.91 -4.52
C SER A 81 2.09 6.92 -5.35
N ALA A 82 1.73 6.81 -6.63
CA ALA A 82 2.49 6.05 -7.61
C ALA A 82 2.52 6.77 -8.95
N VAL A 83 3.59 6.54 -9.70
CA VAL A 83 3.70 6.89 -11.11
C VAL A 83 3.97 5.61 -11.90
N PHE A 84 3.23 5.42 -12.99
CA PHE A 84 3.35 4.23 -13.82
C PHE A 84 3.09 4.53 -15.30
N PHE A 85 3.50 3.61 -16.16
CA PHE A 85 3.25 3.61 -17.60
C PHE A 85 2.29 2.48 -17.98
N SER A 86 1.50 2.68 -19.02
CA SER A 86 0.67 1.64 -19.64
C SER A 86 0.30 2.08 -21.06
N ASP A 87 0.21 1.12 -21.98
CA ASP A 87 -0.25 1.32 -23.35
C ASP A 87 -1.77 1.49 -23.46
N ALA A 88 -2.49 1.20 -22.37
CA ALA A 88 -3.94 1.29 -22.36
C ALA A 88 -4.41 2.74 -22.49
N PRO A 89 -5.50 3.00 -23.23
CA PRO A 89 -6.09 4.33 -23.29
C PRO A 89 -6.47 4.87 -21.92
N PHE A 90 -6.19 6.15 -21.65
CA PHE A 90 -6.49 6.83 -20.39
C PHE A 90 -7.89 6.53 -19.85
N ILE A 91 -8.90 6.60 -20.71
CA ILE A 91 -10.31 6.37 -20.33
C ILE A 91 -10.56 4.95 -19.78
N LYS A 92 -9.81 3.94 -20.23
CA LYS A 92 -9.93 2.57 -19.73
C LYS A 92 -9.22 2.42 -18.38
N LEU A 93 -8.06 3.05 -18.22
CA LEU A 93 -7.33 3.10 -16.95
C LEU A 93 -8.17 3.83 -15.90
N GLU A 94 -8.65 5.03 -16.23
CA GLU A 94 -9.49 5.86 -15.35
C GLU A 94 -10.75 5.11 -14.89
N LYS A 95 -11.44 4.43 -15.82
CA LYS A 95 -12.61 3.61 -15.47
C LYS A 95 -12.25 2.52 -14.46
N THR A 96 -11.13 1.82 -14.63
CA THR A 96 -10.71 0.78 -13.69
C THR A 96 -10.35 1.36 -12.32
N VAL A 97 -9.66 2.49 -12.29
CA VAL A 97 -9.35 3.22 -11.05
C VAL A 97 -10.63 3.63 -10.34
N GLN A 98 -11.60 4.21 -11.06
CA GLN A 98 -12.89 4.65 -10.50
C GLN A 98 -13.72 3.48 -9.94
N GLU A 99 -13.79 2.35 -10.66
CA GLU A 99 -14.49 1.14 -10.24
C GLU A 99 -13.92 0.62 -8.92
N MET A 100 -12.60 0.48 -8.81
CA MET A 100 -11.95 0.01 -7.59
C MET A 100 -12.07 1.03 -6.46
N THR A 101 -11.93 2.32 -6.75
CA THR A 101 -12.12 3.40 -5.76
C THR A 101 -13.52 3.37 -5.15
N ALA A 102 -14.55 3.13 -5.96
CA ALA A 102 -15.93 3.05 -5.47
C ALA A 102 -16.15 1.87 -4.52
N LEU A 103 -15.53 0.71 -4.80
CA LEU A 103 -15.56 -0.44 -3.91
C LEU A 103 -14.86 -0.13 -2.58
N ILE A 104 -13.66 0.43 -2.63
CA ILE A 104 -12.88 0.77 -1.43
C ILE A 104 -13.61 1.84 -0.58
N LYS A 105 -14.20 2.86 -1.21
CA LYS A 105 -14.99 3.86 -0.48
C LYS A 105 -16.18 3.27 0.27
N LYS A 106 -16.81 2.25 -0.30
CA LYS A 106 -17.89 1.52 0.37
C LYS A 106 -17.39 0.70 1.56
N GLU A 107 -16.21 0.07 1.44
CA GLU A 107 -15.58 -0.67 2.54
C GLU A 107 -15.22 0.26 3.72
N LEU A 108 -14.78 1.49 3.41
CA LEU A 108 -14.28 2.49 4.37
C LEU A 108 -15.32 3.57 4.73
N GLU A 109 -16.59 3.37 4.43
CA GLU A 109 -17.65 4.37 4.60
C GLU A 109 -17.69 4.98 6.01
N PHE A 110 -17.45 4.16 7.04
CA PHE A 110 -17.50 4.60 8.44
C PHE A 110 -16.12 4.97 9.03
N SER A 111 -15.04 4.38 8.53
CA SER A 111 -13.70 4.65 9.05
C SER A 111 -13.05 5.86 8.39
N ASP A 112 -13.10 5.97 7.05
CA ASP A 112 -12.35 6.94 6.25
C ASP A 112 -13.20 7.60 5.16
N ALA A 113 -14.35 8.15 5.53
CA ALA A 113 -15.32 8.78 4.61
C ALA A 113 -14.71 9.88 3.73
N ASN A 114 -13.60 10.51 4.14
CA ASN A 114 -12.92 11.57 3.42
C ASN A 114 -11.83 11.07 2.45
N MET A 115 -11.73 9.74 2.24
CA MET A 115 -10.76 9.19 1.29
C MET A 115 -10.97 9.77 -0.11
N GLU A 116 -9.91 10.25 -0.72
CA GLU A 116 -9.85 10.74 -2.08
C GLU A 116 -8.83 9.96 -2.90
N VAL A 117 -9.15 9.75 -4.17
CA VAL A 117 -8.24 9.20 -5.17
C VAL A 117 -8.17 10.16 -6.35
N ALA A 118 -6.96 10.60 -6.70
CA ALA A 118 -6.69 11.41 -7.87
C ALA A 118 -5.92 10.59 -8.91
N PHE A 119 -6.33 10.69 -10.18
CA PHE A 119 -5.68 10.02 -11.30
C PHE A 119 -5.54 10.99 -12.47
N HIS A 120 -4.33 11.16 -12.98
CA HIS A 120 -4.04 12.08 -14.08
C HIS A 120 -2.79 11.72 -14.86
N GLU A 121 -2.66 12.25 -16.07
CA GLU A 121 -1.45 12.13 -16.87
C GLU A 121 -0.30 12.91 -16.21
N THR A 122 0.91 12.37 -16.32
CA THR A 122 2.15 12.99 -15.84
C THR A 122 3.31 12.63 -16.77
N SER A 123 4.53 12.95 -16.39
CA SER A 123 5.73 12.58 -17.11
C SER A 123 6.73 11.87 -16.22
N ALA A 124 7.35 10.84 -16.76
CA ALA A 124 8.52 10.16 -16.20
C ALA A 124 9.36 9.65 -17.37
N LYS A 125 10.58 9.19 -17.11
CA LYS A 125 11.51 8.76 -18.16
C LYS A 125 11.94 7.31 -18.07
N THR A 126 11.68 6.68 -16.95
CA THR A 126 12.11 5.32 -16.67
C THR A 126 11.02 4.56 -15.91
N ALA A 127 11.05 3.25 -15.99
CA ALA A 127 10.17 2.38 -15.20
C ALA A 127 10.85 1.04 -14.93
N MET A 128 10.35 0.34 -13.91
CA MET A 128 10.64 -1.07 -13.68
C MET A 128 10.14 -1.92 -14.85
N SER A 129 10.59 -3.15 -14.97
CA SER A 129 9.98 -4.12 -15.88
C SER A 129 8.52 -4.40 -15.49
N ILE A 130 7.72 -4.95 -16.43
CA ILE A 130 6.35 -5.39 -16.14
C ILE A 130 6.37 -6.42 -15.00
N GLU A 131 7.27 -7.41 -15.08
CA GLU A 131 7.42 -8.46 -14.09
C GLU A 131 7.77 -7.90 -12.69
N ASP A 132 8.73 -6.98 -12.61
CA ASP A 132 9.11 -6.37 -11.34
C ASP A 132 8.00 -5.53 -10.74
N SER A 133 7.25 -4.81 -11.58
CA SER A 133 6.08 -4.02 -11.17
C SER A 133 5.00 -4.92 -10.59
N GLU A 134 4.66 -6.00 -11.28
CA GLU A 134 3.68 -6.99 -10.80
C GLU A 134 4.12 -7.66 -9.51
N ASN A 135 5.40 -8.07 -9.42
CA ASN A 135 5.96 -8.70 -8.22
C ASN A 135 5.93 -7.78 -7.01
N LEU A 136 6.22 -6.48 -7.19
CA LEU A 136 6.12 -5.50 -6.10
C LEU A 136 4.66 -5.37 -5.60
N LEU A 137 3.70 -5.26 -6.50
CA LEU A 137 2.28 -5.19 -6.13
C LEU A 137 1.82 -6.47 -5.41
N LYS A 138 2.22 -7.65 -5.91
CA LYS A 138 1.93 -8.93 -5.27
C LYS A 138 2.54 -9.03 -3.87
N LEU A 139 3.79 -8.59 -3.69
CA LEU A 139 4.43 -8.54 -2.38
C LEU A 139 3.63 -7.65 -1.42
N MET A 140 3.31 -6.41 -1.83
CA MET A 140 2.55 -5.47 -0.99
C MET A 140 1.16 -5.99 -0.60
N LEU A 141 0.53 -6.81 -1.45
CA LEU A 141 -0.77 -7.42 -1.18
C LEU A 141 -0.67 -8.73 -0.39
N SER A 142 0.49 -9.37 -0.37
CA SER A 142 0.73 -10.64 0.34
C SER A 142 1.17 -10.45 1.78
N VAL A 143 1.89 -9.35 2.07
CA VAL A 143 2.30 -9.07 3.45
C VAL A 143 1.09 -8.83 4.34
N PRO A 144 1.11 -9.30 5.60
CA PRO A 144 0.01 -9.09 6.53
C PRO A 144 -0.15 -7.60 6.86
N ASP A 145 -1.39 -7.13 7.00
CA ASP A 145 -1.72 -5.74 7.34
C ASP A 145 -3.03 -5.67 8.14
N GLY A 146 -3.01 -4.97 9.27
CA GLY A 146 -4.15 -4.77 10.13
C GLY A 146 -4.09 -5.52 11.47
N LEU A 147 -5.24 -5.66 12.10
CA LEU A 147 -5.41 -6.41 13.35
C LEU A 147 -5.44 -7.92 13.06
N HIS A 148 -4.64 -8.69 13.81
CA HIS A 148 -4.63 -10.16 13.73
C HIS A 148 -5.25 -10.81 14.96
N HIS A 149 -4.93 -10.30 16.15
CA HIS A 149 -5.46 -10.83 17.40
C HIS A 149 -5.86 -9.70 18.36
N HIS A 150 -6.94 -9.93 19.08
CA HIS A 150 -7.34 -9.12 20.24
C HIS A 150 -7.36 -9.97 21.51
N SER A 151 -7.27 -9.34 22.66
CA SER A 151 -7.33 -10.03 23.96
C SER A 151 -8.71 -10.64 24.18
N MET A 152 -8.71 -11.90 24.60
CA MET A 152 -9.96 -12.58 25.00
C MET A 152 -10.36 -12.23 26.44
N SER A 153 -9.49 -11.57 27.21
CA SER A 153 -9.70 -11.23 28.62
C SER A 153 -9.81 -9.73 28.90
N ILE A 154 -9.36 -8.88 27.96
CA ILE A 154 -9.37 -7.42 28.10
C ILE A 154 -10.00 -6.83 26.82
N GLU A 155 -11.18 -6.26 26.99
CA GLU A 155 -11.91 -5.65 25.89
C GLU A 155 -11.12 -4.47 25.27
N GLY A 156 -11.10 -4.37 23.94
CA GLY A 156 -10.44 -3.31 23.17
C GLY A 156 -8.91 -3.39 23.13
N LEU A 157 -8.29 -4.43 23.72
CA LEU A 157 -6.83 -4.59 23.68
C LEU A 157 -6.41 -5.41 22.45
N SER A 158 -5.70 -4.79 21.51
CA SER A 158 -5.02 -5.47 20.41
C SER A 158 -3.80 -6.23 20.90
N THR A 159 -3.71 -7.53 20.61
CA THR A 159 -2.59 -8.39 21.03
C THR A 159 -1.66 -8.82 19.91
N ALA A 160 -2.07 -8.70 18.66
CA ALA A 160 -1.18 -8.82 17.51
C ALA A 160 -1.69 -8.00 16.33
N SER A 161 -0.78 -7.28 15.68
CA SER A 161 -1.08 -6.44 14.51
C SER A 161 0.13 -6.30 13.61
N SER A 162 -0.13 -5.99 12.34
CA SER A 162 0.87 -5.58 11.37
C SER A 162 0.43 -4.31 10.65
N ASN A 163 1.39 -3.60 10.10
CA ASN A 163 1.15 -2.36 9.37
C ASN A 163 2.13 -2.25 8.21
N LEU A 164 1.62 -2.21 6.98
CA LEU A 164 2.41 -1.87 5.81
C LEU A 164 2.77 -0.38 5.87
N ALA A 165 3.81 -0.08 6.67
CA ALA A 165 4.09 1.26 7.19
C ALA A 165 4.68 2.21 6.14
N VAL A 166 5.66 1.74 5.38
CA VAL A 166 6.39 2.59 4.42
C VAL A 166 6.63 1.82 3.14
N ILE A 167 6.38 2.46 2.01
CA ILE A 167 6.92 2.09 0.70
C ILE A 167 7.69 3.28 0.15
N HIS A 168 8.90 3.03 -0.33
CA HIS A 168 9.71 4.04 -0.97
C HIS A 168 10.46 3.43 -2.17
N CYS A 169 10.39 4.11 -3.31
CA CYS A 169 11.10 3.71 -4.54
C CYS A 169 11.97 4.87 -4.99
N ASP A 170 13.25 4.76 -4.71
CA ASP A 170 14.29 5.69 -5.19
C ASP A 170 15.40 4.87 -5.89
N GLU A 171 16.63 4.90 -5.44
CA GLU A 171 17.71 4.02 -5.93
C GLU A 171 17.44 2.55 -5.56
N GLU A 172 16.74 2.34 -4.45
CA GLU A 172 16.24 1.04 -3.99
C GLU A 172 14.72 1.07 -3.84
N VAL A 173 14.08 -0.08 -4.03
CA VAL A 173 12.71 -0.32 -3.55
C VAL A 173 12.81 -0.77 -2.10
N MET A 174 12.22 -0.02 -1.19
CA MET A 174 12.16 -0.34 0.23
C MET A 174 10.72 -0.46 0.69
N LEU A 175 10.40 -1.57 1.35
CA LEU A 175 9.10 -1.84 1.96
C LEU A 175 9.32 -2.15 3.44
N ASN A 176 8.67 -1.40 4.32
CA ASN A 176 8.73 -1.61 5.78
C ASN A 176 7.36 -2.07 6.30
N VAL A 177 7.33 -3.23 6.93
CA VAL A 177 6.17 -3.78 7.63
C VAL A 177 6.47 -3.80 9.12
N SER A 178 5.71 -3.04 9.88
CA SER A 178 5.82 -2.98 11.35
C SER A 178 4.90 -4.02 11.98
N LEU A 179 5.48 -4.94 12.74
CA LEU A 179 4.79 -6.00 13.46
C LEU A 179 4.74 -5.67 14.95
N ARG A 180 3.61 -5.96 15.60
CA ARG A 180 3.44 -5.78 17.03
C ARG A 180 2.76 -6.98 17.65
N GLY A 181 3.20 -7.38 18.84
CA GLY A 181 2.62 -8.50 19.56
C GLY A 181 2.73 -8.37 21.08
N ALA A 182 1.70 -8.82 21.79
CA ALA A 182 1.74 -8.99 23.25
C ALA A 182 2.62 -10.18 23.65
N LEU A 183 2.73 -11.16 22.77
CA LEU A 183 3.60 -12.33 22.87
C LEU A 183 4.61 -12.32 21.73
N GLU A 184 5.84 -12.72 22.00
CA GLU A 184 6.92 -12.85 21.00
C GLU A 184 6.51 -13.80 19.86
N SER A 185 5.90 -14.94 20.21
CA SER A 185 5.42 -15.93 19.23
C SER A 185 4.41 -15.39 18.22
N TYR A 186 3.63 -14.36 18.54
CA TYR A 186 2.77 -13.69 17.56
C TYR A 186 3.57 -12.87 16.55
N VAL A 187 4.64 -12.22 17.01
CA VAL A 187 5.51 -11.41 16.15
C VAL A 187 6.30 -12.34 15.21
N ASP A 188 6.82 -13.45 15.74
CA ASP A 188 7.56 -14.45 14.98
C ASP A 188 6.69 -15.09 13.88
N ASP A 189 5.44 -15.45 14.22
CA ASP A 189 4.47 -16.01 13.24
C ASP A 189 4.15 -15.03 12.10
N LEU A 190 4.03 -13.75 12.40
CA LEU A 190 3.77 -12.71 11.39
C LEU A 190 5.01 -12.36 10.54
N ALA A 191 6.21 -12.71 10.99
CA ALA A 191 7.47 -12.41 10.31
C ALA A 191 7.90 -13.48 9.30
N ILE A 192 7.24 -14.65 9.27
CA ILE A 192 7.51 -15.76 8.34
C ILE A 192 6.81 -15.50 7.00
#